data_026acf0d35fa0d2000fc5e69563fda23
#
_entry.id   026acf0d35fa0d2000fc5e69563fda23
#
_cell.length_a   1.000
_cell.length_b   1.000
_cell.length_c   1.000
_cell.angle_alpha   90.00
_cell.angle_beta   90.00
_cell.angle_gamma   90.00
#
_symmetry.space_group_name_H-M   'P 1'
#
loop_
_entity.id
_entity.type
_entity.pdbx_description
1 polymer ?
#
loop_
_entity_poly.entity_id
_entity_poly.type
_entity_poly.pdbx_seq_one_letter_code
_entity_poly.pdbx_strand_id
1 'polypeptide(L)'
;DYAPTADAFQQESQKRIRELYMYDVLRADRCISSNSIEARVPFGDLDFVRYVMAIDPEKKLNSYGKGKYLLRKAFEGDWLPPEILWREKAAFSDAVGHSMVDDIKEYADSLYTDEEFQLRRANYSAHCMPFTKESLFYREIFEKYYYDQSRTIVDFWMPNKAWPGCNVNDPSA
;
A
#
# COMPACT_ATOMS: atom_id res chain seq x y z
N ASP A 1 -11.47 -7.95 1.08
CA ASP A 1 -11.94 -9.35 0.98
C ASP A 1 -11.87 -10.09 2.34
N TYR A 2 -11.18 -9.55 3.34
CA TYR A 2 -11.00 -10.17 4.66
C TYR A 2 -11.86 -9.52 5.76
N ALA A 3 -12.67 -8.51 5.43
CA ALA A 3 -13.52 -7.85 6.42
C ALA A 3 -14.57 -8.82 6.98
N PRO A 4 -14.65 -8.99 8.29
CA PRO A 4 -15.59 -9.94 8.89
C PRO A 4 -17.05 -9.49 8.79
N THR A 5 -17.29 -8.19 8.71
CA THR A 5 -18.62 -7.58 8.56
C THR A 5 -18.55 -6.31 7.71
N ALA A 6 -19.70 -5.86 7.22
CA ALA A 6 -19.81 -4.61 6.47
C ALA A 6 -19.42 -3.39 7.32
N ASP A 7 -19.80 -3.38 8.60
CA ASP A 7 -19.41 -2.31 9.52
C ASP A 7 -17.90 -2.28 9.76
N ALA A 8 -17.26 -3.43 9.95
CA ALA A 8 -15.80 -3.51 10.07
C ALA A 8 -15.11 -3.04 8.79
N PHE A 9 -15.65 -3.40 7.62
CA PHE A 9 -15.17 -2.89 6.34
C PHE A 9 -15.27 -1.37 6.25
N GLN A 10 -16.40 -0.79 6.65
CA GLN A 10 -16.63 0.65 6.62
C GLN A 10 -15.67 1.40 7.54
N GLN A 11 -15.49 0.92 8.77
CA GLN A 11 -14.56 1.51 9.74
C GLN A 11 -13.11 1.47 9.24
N GLU A 12 -12.67 0.33 8.70
CA GLU A 12 -11.33 0.21 8.13
C GLU A 12 -11.15 1.10 6.91
N SER A 13 -12.16 1.20 6.02
CA SER A 13 -12.14 2.09 4.87
C SER A 13 -11.98 3.55 5.29
N GLN A 14 -12.71 4.00 6.31
CA GLN A 14 -12.59 5.35 6.87
C GLN A 14 -11.20 5.59 7.47
N LYS A 15 -10.66 4.61 8.19
CA LYS A 15 -9.31 4.66 8.73
C LYS A 15 -8.29 4.81 7.60
N ARG A 16 -8.34 3.96 6.57
CA ARG A 16 -7.40 3.99 5.44
C ARG A 16 -7.43 5.31 4.67
N ILE A 17 -8.61 5.88 4.46
CA ILE A 17 -8.71 7.21 3.82
C ILE A 17 -8.03 8.28 4.68
N ARG A 18 -8.21 8.27 6.00
CA ARG A 18 -7.56 9.23 6.90
C ARG A 18 -6.02 9.05 6.96
N GLU A 19 -5.54 7.84 6.79
CA GLU A 19 -4.12 7.49 6.88
C GLU A 19 -3.42 7.48 5.51
N LEU A 20 -4.14 7.72 4.42
CA LEU A 20 -3.63 7.57 3.06
C LEU A 20 -2.39 8.44 2.79
N TYR A 21 -2.33 9.63 3.39
CA TYR A 21 -1.19 10.56 3.28
C TYR A 21 0.10 10.03 3.93
N MET A 22 0.01 9.04 4.82
CA MET A 22 1.16 8.47 5.52
C MET A 22 1.91 7.43 4.69
N TYR A 23 1.26 6.83 3.68
CA TYR A 23 1.73 5.64 2.97
C TYR A 23 1.80 5.85 1.46
N ASP A 24 0.85 5.33 0.72
CA ASP A 24 0.87 5.32 -0.75
C ASP A 24 0.91 6.73 -1.36
N VAL A 25 0.14 7.64 -0.83
CA VAL A 25 0.12 9.03 -1.31
C VAL A 25 1.43 9.73 -1.00
N LEU A 26 2.02 9.51 0.19
CA LEU A 26 3.32 10.09 0.52
C LEU A 26 4.40 9.64 -0.47
N ARG A 27 4.48 8.34 -0.75
CA ARG A 27 5.43 7.78 -1.70
C ARG A 27 5.20 8.32 -3.10
N ALA A 28 3.96 8.26 -3.59
CA ALA A 28 3.60 8.75 -4.93
C ALA A 28 3.90 10.24 -5.09
N ASP A 29 3.53 11.06 -4.11
CA ASP A 29 3.79 12.50 -4.12
C ASP A 29 5.28 12.80 -4.19
N ARG A 30 6.09 12.19 -3.34
CA ARG A 30 7.54 12.42 -3.33
C ARG A 30 8.21 12.01 -4.64
N CYS A 31 7.86 10.84 -5.17
CA CYS A 31 8.42 10.35 -6.42
C CYS A 31 8.02 11.20 -7.63
N ILE A 32 6.76 11.66 -7.68
CA ILE A 32 6.24 12.45 -8.79
C ILE A 32 6.79 13.89 -8.71
N SER A 33 6.73 14.51 -7.53
CA SER A 33 7.18 15.89 -7.33
C SER A 33 8.68 16.05 -7.54
N SER A 34 9.49 15.04 -7.23
CA SER A 34 10.94 15.07 -7.50
C SER A 34 11.27 15.14 -8.99
N ASN A 35 10.34 14.80 -9.85
CA ASN A 35 10.43 14.92 -11.31
C ASN A 35 9.69 16.15 -11.86
N SER A 36 9.31 17.10 -11.00
CA SER A 36 8.57 18.31 -11.38
C SER A 36 7.23 18.02 -12.06
N ILE A 37 6.58 16.94 -11.69
CA ILE A 37 5.28 16.52 -12.21
C ILE A 37 4.26 16.58 -11.06
N GLU A 38 3.04 16.99 -11.38
CA GLU A 38 1.92 16.99 -10.45
C GLU A 38 0.94 15.83 -10.76
N ALA A 39 0.62 15.03 -9.75
CA ALA A 39 -0.35 13.95 -9.90
C ALA A 39 -1.79 14.49 -9.86
N ARG A 40 -2.65 14.00 -10.76
CA ARG A 40 -4.10 14.17 -10.67
C ARG A 40 -4.72 12.89 -10.11
N VAL A 41 -5.47 13.05 -9.03
CA VAL A 41 -6.02 11.92 -8.24
C VAL A 41 -7.56 11.99 -8.18
N PRO A 42 -8.26 11.64 -9.25
CA PRO A 42 -9.72 11.78 -9.33
C PRO A 42 -10.46 11.00 -8.23
N PHE A 43 -9.91 9.87 -7.77
CA PHE A 43 -10.48 9.11 -6.65
C PHE A 43 -10.22 9.76 -5.27
N GLY A 44 -9.37 10.77 -5.20
CA GLY A 44 -9.12 11.60 -4.02
C GLY A 44 -10.00 12.86 -3.96
N ASP A 45 -10.81 13.10 -4.95
CA ASP A 45 -11.80 14.19 -4.93
C ASP A 45 -12.74 14.04 -3.73
N LEU A 46 -12.92 15.13 -2.97
CA LEU A 46 -13.65 15.08 -1.70
C LEU A 46 -15.12 14.73 -1.87
N ASP A 47 -15.75 15.18 -2.94
CA ASP A 47 -17.16 14.88 -3.18
C ASP A 47 -17.34 13.44 -3.64
N PHE A 48 -16.40 12.93 -4.46
CA PHE A 48 -16.35 11.51 -4.80
C PHE A 48 -16.16 10.64 -3.55
N VAL A 49 -15.20 10.99 -2.69
CA VAL A 49 -14.95 10.25 -1.44
C VAL A 49 -16.19 10.26 -0.53
N ARG A 50 -16.83 11.42 -0.33
CA ARG A 50 -18.05 11.53 0.46
C ARG A 50 -19.15 10.65 -0.10
N TYR A 51 -19.36 10.70 -1.41
CA TYR A 51 -20.37 9.89 -2.09
C TYR A 51 -20.11 8.40 -1.89
N VAL A 52 -18.91 7.93 -2.17
CA VAL A 52 -18.56 6.50 -2.03
C VAL A 52 -18.66 6.04 -0.58
N MET A 53 -18.26 6.89 0.38
CA MET A 53 -18.35 6.55 1.80
C MET A 53 -19.78 6.53 2.32
N ALA A 54 -20.70 7.23 1.68
CA ALA A 54 -22.14 7.21 2.00
C ALA A 54 -22.86 5.98 1.43
N ILE A 55 -22.28 5.25 0.50
CA ILE A 55 -22.86 4.00 -0.01
C ILE A 55 -22.92 2.98 1.14
N ASP A 56 -24.05 2.28 1.23
CA ASP A 56 -24.25 1.17 2.16
C ASP A 56 -23.05 0.19 2.12
N PRO A 57 -22.37 -0.05 3.22
CA PRO A 57 -21.19 -0.91 3.25
C PRO A 57 -21.46 -2.35 2.82
N GLU A 58 -22.67 -2.87 3.00
CA GLU A 58 -23.06 -4.20 2.50
C GLU A 58 -22.90 -4.31 0.97
N LYS A 59 -23.18 -3.22 0.25
CA LYS A 59 -23.04 -3.17 -1.21
C LYS A 59 -21.57 -3.06 -1.66
N LYS A 60 -20.68 -2.66 -0.76
CA LYS A 60 -19.25 -2.48 -1.05
C LYS A 60 -18.44 -3.74 -0.75
N LEU A 61 -18.97 -4.69 0.01
CA LEU A 61 -18.33 -5.97 0.23
C LEU A 61 -18.13 -6.73 -1.09
N ASN A 62 -17.04 -7.47 -1.19
CA ASN A 62 -16.76 -8.28 -2.38
C ASN A 62 -17.57 -9.57 -2.41
N SER A 63 -18.90 -9.45 -2.33
CA SER A 63 -19.84 -10.56 -2.47
C SER A 63 -20.07 -11.01 -3.92
N TYR A 64 -19.56 -10.23 -4.87
CA TYR A 64 -19.76 -10.45 -6.31
C TYR A 64 -18.66 -11.27 -6.97
N GLY A 65 -17.63 -11.68 -6.22
CA GLY A 65 -16.49 -12.42 -6.76
C GLY A 65 -15.61 -11.62 -7.73
N LYS A 66 -15.78 -10.29 -7.77
CA LYS A 66 -15.05 -9.41 -8.69
C LYS A 66 -14.60 -8.12 -7.99
N GLY A 67 -13.31 -7.89 -7.95
CA GLY A 67 -12.76 -6.67 -7.34
C GLY A 67 -13.25 -5.41 -8.03
N LYS A 68 -13.56 -4.37 -7.23
CA LYS A 68 -14.08 -3.07 -7.70
C LYS A 68 -15.41 -3.17 -8.44
N TYR A 69 -16.27 -4.12 -8.08
CA TYR A 69 -17.50 -4.42 -8.83
C TYR A 69 -18.38 -3.19 -9.05
N LEU A 70 -18.70 -2.41 -8.00
CA LEU A 70 -19.57 -1.24 -8.12
C LEU A 70 -19.04 -0.21 -9.11
N LEU A 71 -17.72 0.06 -9.07
CA LEU A 71 -17.09 0.98 -10.01
C LEU A 71 -17.22 0.47 -11.45
N ARG A 72 -16.91 -0.80 -11.67
CA ARG A 72 -17.03 -1.44 -12.99
C ARG A 72 -18.49 -1.39 -13.49
N LYS A 73 -19.43 -1.71 -12.61
CA LYS A 73 -20.86 -1.66 -12.93
C LYS A 73 -21.34 -0.25 -13.29
N ALA A 74 -20.82 0.77 -12.64
CA ALA A 74 -21.14 2.16 -12.97
C ALA A 74 -20.65 2.60 -14.37
N PHE A 75 -19.63 1.95 -14.90
CA PHE A 75 -19.10 2.20 -16.25
C PHE A 75 -19.49 1.13 -17.28
N GLU A 76 -20.50 0.32 -16.98
CA GLU A 76 -21.07 -0.62 -17.94
C GLU A 76 -21.84 0.13 -19.04
N GLY A 77 -21.66 -0.31 -20.28
CA GLY A 77 -22.21 0.34 -21.47
C GLY A 77 -21.12 0.63 -22.51
N ASP A 78 -21.26 1.66 -23.29
CA ASP A 78 -20.37 2.00 -24.40
C ASP A 78 -19.11 2.79 -24.01
N TRP A 79 -18.79 2.91 -22.68
CA TRP A 79 -17.67 3.68 -22.19
C TRP A 79 -16.32 2.97 -22.34
N LEU A 80 -16.31 1.67 -22.11
CA LEU A 80 -15.09 0.84 -22.17
C LEU A 80 -15.43 -0.51 -22.82
N PRO A 81 -14.51 -1.07 -23.62
CA PRO A 81 -14.63 -2.45 -24.10
C PRO A 81 -14.80 -3.42 -22.91
N PRO A 82 -15.68 -4.44 -23.03
CA PRO A 82 -15.92 -5.39 -21.93
C PRO A 82 -14.67 -6.08 -21.40
N GLU A 83 -13.73 -6.42 -22.29
CA GLU A 83 -12.46 -7.07 -21.95
C GLU A 83 -11.55 -6.16 -21.09
N ILE A 84 -11.68 -4.85 -21.18
CA ILE A 84 -10.99 -3.88 -20.33
C ILE A 84 -11.76 -3.67 -19.03
N LEU A 85 -13.06 -3.44 -19.14
CA LEU A 85 -13.93 -3.16 -18.00
C LEU A 85 -13.90 -4.30 -16.96
N TRP A 86 -13.94 -5.55 -17.44
CA TRP A 86 -14.07 -6.74 -16.62
C TRP A 86 -12.78 -7.56 -16.44
N ARG A 87 -11.63 -7.04 -16.93
CA ARG A 87 -10.34 -7.72 -16.73
C ARG A 87 -10.05 -7.98 -15.25
N GLU A 88 -9.25 -9.00 -14.95
CA GLU A 88 -8.80 -9.22 -13.59
C GLU A 88 -7.99 -8.02 -13.05
N LYS A 89 -8.18 -7.72 -11.76
CA LYS A 89 -7.42 -6.67 -11.09
C LYS A 89 -5.98 -7.14 -10.91
N ALA A 90 -5.04 -6.39 -11.43
CA ALA A 90 -3.64 -6.54 -11.13
C ALA A 90 -3.11 -5.26 -10.47
N ALA A 91 -2.19 -5.39 -9.53
CA ALA A 91 -1.41 -4.26 -9.06
C ALA A 91 -0.43 -3.82 -10.17
N PHE A 92 0.09 -2.59 -10.09
CA PHE A 92 1.07 -2.13 -11.06
C PHE A 92 2.33 -3.00 -11.03
N SER A 93 2.78 -3.40 -9.84
CA SER A 93 3.88 -4.34 -9.64
C SER A 93 3.66 -5.68 -10.36
N ASP A 94 2.43 -6.22 -10.31
CA ASP A 94 2.10 -7.47 -11.00
C ASP A 94 2.11 -7.30 -12.53
N ALA A 95 1.71 -6.10 -13.00
CA ALA A 95 1.62 -5.81 -14.43
C ALA A 95 2.98 -5.60 -15.09
N VAL A 96 3.97 -5.07 -14.37
CA VAL A 96 5.35 -4.88 -14.86
C VAL A 96 6.28 -6.05 -14.52
N GLY A 97 5.74 -7.07 -13.83
CA GLY A 97 6.48 -8.24 -13.34
C GLY A 97 7.16 -7.99 -11.99
N HIS A 98 7.41 -9.07 -11.28
CA HIS A 98 8.07 -9.04 -9.97
C HIS A 98 9.61 -8.85 -10.06
N SER A 99 10.19 -8.86 -11.24
CA SER A 99 11.64 -8.86 -11.45
C SER A 99 12.36 -7.74 -10.68
N MET A 100 11.83 -6.52 -10.70
CA MET A 100 12.45 -5.40 -9.98
C MET A 100 12.42 -5.60 -8.46
N VAL A 101 11.37 -6.20 -7.91
CA VAL A 101 11.26 -6.50 -6.48
C VAL A 101 12.24 -7.60 -6.12
N ASP A 102 12.30 -8.64 -6.93
CA ASP A 102 13.22 -9.77 -6.74
C ASP A 102 14.68 -9.30 -6.85
N ASP A 103 15.00 -8.50 -7.86
CA ASP A 103 16.34 -7.93 -8.05
C ASP A 103 16.79 -7.10 -6.84
N ILE A 104 15.91 -6.29 -6.26
CA ILE A 104 16.23 -5.48 -5.07
C ILE A 104 16.40 -6.37 -3.83
N LYS A 105 15.58 -7.40 -3.66
CA LYS A 105 15.73 -8.38 -2.58
C LYS A 105 17.06 -9.11 -2.68
N GLU A 106 17.38 -9.66 -3.86
CA GLU A 106 18.67 -10.33 -4.11
C GLU A 106 19.84 -9.39 -3.86
N TYR A 107 19.75 -8.15 -4.31
CA TYR A 107 20.78 -7.15 -4.06
C TYR A 107 20.96 -6.89 -2.56
N ALA A 108 19.88 -6.66 -1.83
CA ALA A 108 19.94 -6.45 -0.38
C ALA A 108 20.48 -7.68 0.35
N ASP A 109 20.11 -8.88 -0.07
CA ASP A 109 20.65 -10.13 0.48
C ASP A 109 22.17 -10.28 0.23
N SER A 110 22.66 -9.77 -0.89
CA SER A 110 24.09 -9.76 -1.20
C SER A 110 24.90 -8.75 -0.39
N LEU A 111 24.26 -7.69 0.15
CA LEU A 111 24.92 -6.62 0.90
C LEU A 111 25.18 -6.98 2.37
N TYR A 112 24.37 -7.86 2.95
CA TYR A 112 24.42 -8.15 4.38
C TYR A 112 24.45 -9.65 4.64
N THR A 113 25.40 -10.11 5.46
CA THR A 113 25.25 -11.42 6.13
C THR A 113 24.11 -11.36 7.14
N ASP A 114 23.67 -12.51 7.66
CA ASP A 114 22.62 -12.54 8.68
C ASP A 114 23.08 -11.88 9.99
N GLU A 115 24.36 -12.06 10.36
CA GLU A 115 24.95 -11.44 11.52
C GLU A 115 25.03 -9.92 11.37
N GLU A 116 25.48 -9.43 10.23
CA GLU A 116 25.52 -7.99 9.92
C GLU A 116 24.13 -7.38 9.94
N PHE A 117 23.13 -8.06 9.37
CA PHE A 117 21.75 -7.61 9.41
C PHE A 117 21.26 -7.45 10.85
N GLN A 118 21.44 -8.46 11.71
CA GLN A 118 21.00 -8.37 13.11
C GLN A 118 21.71 -7.26 13.88
N LEU A 119 23.01 -7.09 13.66
CA LEU A 119 23.81 -6.05 14.32
C LEU A 119 23.38 -4.65 13.87
N ARG A 120 23.23 -4.43 12.57
CA ARG A 120 22.94 -3.11 12.00
C ARG A 120 21.49 -2.67 12.26
N ARG A 121 20.52 -3.59 12.14
CA ARG A 121 19.12 -3.29 12.43
C ARG A 121 18.87 -2.86 13.89
N ALA A 122 19.67 -3.38 14.81
CA ALA A 122 19.55 -3.02 16.23
C ALA A 122 19.79 -1.54 16.51
N ASN A 123 20.55 -0.84 15.64
CA ASN A 123 20.74 0.61 15.74
C ASN A 123 19.44 1.40 15.56
N TYR A 124 18.43 0.77 14.94
CA TYR A 124 17.12 1.39 14.65
C TYR A 124 16.00 0.88 15.55
N SER A 125 16.35 0.25 16.69
CA SER A 125 15.38 -0.36 17.61
C SER A 125 14.38 0.62 18.21
N ALA A 126 14.71 1.90 18.24
CA ALA A 126 13.86 2.95 18.86
C ALA A 126 12.62 3.29 18.02
N HIS A 127 12.65 3.11 16.70
CA HIS A 127 11.53 3.45 15.80
C HIS A 127 11.67 2.76 14.45
N CYS A 128 10.62 2.11 13.98
CA CYS A 128 10.53 1.44 12.68
C CYS A 128 11.78 0.55 12.40
N MET A 129 12.07 -0.35 13.34
CA MET A 129 13.21 -1.25 13.22
C MET A 129 13.05 -2.14 11.97
N PRO A 130 14.06 -2.17 11.07
CA PRO A 130 13.99 -3.01 9.88
C PRO A 130 13.75 -4.48 10.21
N PHE A 131 12.88 -5.15 9.45
CA PHE A 131 12.54 -6.57 9.66
C PHE A 131 13.04 -7.49 8.55
N THR A 132 13.48 -6.95 7.40
CA THR A 132 14.16 -7.66 6.32
C THR A 132 15.45 -6.94 5.94
N LYS A 133 16.38 -7.62 5.23
CA LYS A 133 17.59 -6.99 4.68
C LYS A 133 17.25 -5.87 3.70
N GLU A 134 16.20 -6.04 2.90
CA GLU A 134 15.68 -5.01 2.02
C GLU A 134 15.21 -3.78 2.81
N SER A 135 14.43 -3.97 3.88
CA SER A 135 14.00 -2.84 4.73
C SER A 135 15.16 -2.14 5.44
N LEU A 136 16.22 -2.88 5.78
CA LEU A 136 17.47 -2.29 6.30
C LEU A 136 18.16 -1.45 5.23
N PHE A 137 18.27 -1.95 4.01
CA PHE A 137 18.84 -1.22 2.88
C PHE A 137 18.14 0.12 2.65
N TYR A 138 16.80 0.14 2.61
CA TYR A 138 16.05 1.38 2.50
C TYR A 138 16.24 2.29 3.71
N ARG A 139 16.28 1.73 4.92
CA ARG A 139 16.51 2.53 6.12
C ARG A 139 17.88 3.22 6.11
N GLU A 140 18.92 2.55 5.69
CA GLU A 140 20.27 3.13 5.62
C GLU A 140 20.36 4.22 4.55
N ILE A 141 19.68 4.05 3.40
CA ILE A 141 19.55 5.11 2.40
C ILE A 141 18.81 6.31 2.97
N PHE A 142 17.70 6.08 3.69
CA PHE A 142 16.96 7.16 4.33
C PHE A 142 17.85 7.95 5.30
N GLU A 143 18.55 7.28 6.20
CA GLU A 143 19.44 7.93 7.17
C GLU A 143 20.60 8.69 6.52
N LYS A 144 21.06 8.23 5.35
CA LYS A 144 22.10 8.94 4.58
C LYS A 144 21.65 10.32 4.12
N TYR A 145 20.37 10.47 3.73
CA TYR A 145 19.84 11.72 3.19
C TYR A 145 19.03 12.53 4.20
N TYR A 146 18.46 11.86 5.22
CA TYR A 146 17.57 12.42 6.23
C TYR A 146 17.99 11.97 7.62
N TYR A 147 19.25 12.23 7.97
CA TYR A 147 19.84 11.82 9.25
C TYR A 147 18.96 12.26 10.42
N ASP A 148 18.66 11.31 11.33
CA ASP A 148 17.83 11.50 12.54
C ASP A 148 16.40 12.01 12.27
N GLN A 149 15.90 11.88 11.03
CA GLN A 149 14.55 12.29 10.66
C GLN A 149 13.55 11.13 10.62
N SER A 150 13.92 9.93 11.01
CA SER A 150 13.07 8.73 10.91
C SER A 150 11.75 8.85 11.67
N ARG A 151 11.68 9.67 12.72
CA ARG A 151 10.45 9.93 13.47
C ARG A 151 9.39 10.71 12.69
N THR A 152 9.75 11.27 11.52
CA THR A 152 8.77 11.85 10.59
C THR A 152 7.97 10.79 9.84
N ILE A 153 8.46 9.56 9.80
CA ILE A 153 7.73 8.39 9.31
C ILE A 153 6.88 7.85 10.45
N VAL A 154 5.58 7.74 10.24
CA VAL A 154 4.65 7.36 11.32
C VAL A 154 4.89 5.92 11.76
N ASP A 155 4.82 4.96 10.84
CA ASP A 155 5.04 3.54 11.06
C ASP A 155 5.04 2.79 9.72
N PHE A 156 5.26 1.47 9.76
CA PHE A 156 5.00 0.60 8.62
C PHE A 156 3.51 0.50 8.33
N TRP A 157 3.15 0.48 7.05
CA TRP A 157 1.79 0.07 6.68
C TRP A 157 1.60 -1.41 7.03
N MET A 158 0.52 -1.72 7.75
CA MET A 158 0.17 -3.10 8.08
C MET A 158 -1.33 -3.32 7.84
N PRO A 159 -1.74 -4.51 7.40
CA PRO A 159 -3.15 -4.86 7.35
C PRO A 159 -3.76 -4.90 8.76
N ASN A 160 -5.08 -4.93 8.86
CA ASN A 160 -5.74 -5.00 10.14
C ASN A 160 -5.55 -6.39 10.77
N LYS A 161 -4.65 -6.48 11.75
CA LYS A 161 -4.27 -7.75 12.40
C LYS A 161 -5.43 -8.47 13.10
N ALA A 162 -6.52 -7.78 13.39
CA ALA A 162 -7.71 -8.39 13.98
C ALA A 162 -8.54 -9.19 12.96
N TRP A 163 -8.26 -9.05 11.67
CA TRP A 163 -9.00 -9.74 10.62
C TRP A 163 -8.37 -11.09 10.28
N PRO A 164 -9.19 -12.13 9.98
CA PRO A 164 -8.69 -13.43 9.57
C PRO A 164 -7.73 -13.32 8.38
N GLY A 165 -6.57 -13.97 8.47
CA GLY A 165 -5.57 -13.95 7.40
C GLY A 165 -4.73 -12.66 7.30
N CYS A 166 -4.98 -11.65 8.16
CA CYS A 166 -4.25 -10.37 8.13
C CYS A 166 -3.22 -10.22 9.25
N ASN A 167 -3.02 -11.23 10.09
CA ASN A 167 -2.02 -11.19 11.17
C ASN A 167 -0.62 -11.52 10.63
N VAL A 168 -0.07 -10.60 9.88
CA VAL A 168 1.28 -10.70 9.31
C VAL A 168 2.23 -9.73 10.00
N ASN A 169 3.53 -10.05 9.99
CA ASN A 169 4.59 -9.19 10.53
C ASN A 169 5.38 -8.48 9.44
N ASP A 170 5.24 -8.91 8.20
CA ASP A 170 5.82 -8.31 7.01
C ASP A 170 4.69 -7.99 6.02
N PRO A 171 4.46 -6.71 5.65
CA PRO A 171 3.40 -6.35 4.73
C PRO A 171 3.65 -6.80 3.29
N SER A 172 4.85 -7.24 2.98
CA SER A 172 5.22 -7.79 1.67
C SER A 172 5.08 -9.33 1.57
N ALA A 173 4.67 -9.98 2.69
CA ALA A 173 4.50 -11.42 2.76
C ALA A 173 3.20 -11.91 2.09
#